data_4441eccd1478a787f56bec28c6fc32c2
#
_entry.id   4441eccd1478a787f56bec28c6fc32c2
#
_cell.length_a   1.000
_cell.length_b   1.000
_cell.length_c   1.000
_cell.angle_alpha   90.00
_cell.angle_beta   90.00
_cell.angle_gamma   90.00
#
_symmetry.space_group_name_H-M   'P 1'
#
loop_
_entity.id
_entity.type
_entity.pdbx_description
1 polymer ?
#
loop_
_entity_poly.entity_id
_entity_poly.type
_entity_poly.pdbx_seq_one_letter_code
_entity_poly.pdbx_strand_id
1 'polypeptide(L)'
;AYVHTIKAYGPDRIAGFSVIPAMSMVSYGAGSRFTELLGGTMLSFYDWYADLPPASPQVFGDQTDVPEAGDWFNSQYLIMWGSNVPVTRTPDAHFMTEARYHGQKVVVVSPDYADNTKFADEWLRVASGTDGALAMAMGHVILSEFHVTRREPMFLDYMRRYTDSPFL
;
A
#
# COMPACT_ATOMS: atom_id res chain seq x y z
N ALA A 1 -30.16 15.41 5.09
CA ALA A 1 -29.20 15.62 4.00
C ALA A 1 -29.75 15.10 2.67
N TYR A 2 -30.06 13.80 2.48
CA TYR A 2 -30.48 13.19 1.19
C TYR A 2 -31.67 13.89 0.55
N VAL A 3 -32.77 14.07 1.31
CA VAL A 3 -34.00 14.73 0.81
C VAL A 3 -33.71 16.15 0.30
N HIS A 4 -32.89 16.90 0.99
CA HIS A 4 -32.49 18.23 0.57
C HIS A 4 -31.67 18.20 -0.72
N THR A 5 -30.68 17.34 -0.79
CA THR A 5 -29.82 17.21 -1.96
C THR A 5 -30.61 16.78 -3.19
N ILE A 6 -31.51 15.80 -3.05
CA ILE A 6 -32.36 15.33 -4.16
C ILE A 6 -33.25 16.45 -4.68
N LYS A 7 -33.88 17.20 -3.77
CA LYS A 7 -34.76 18.28 -4.17
C LYS A 7 -34.05 19.48 -4.79
N ALA A 8 -32.87 19.81 -4.29
CA ALA A 8 -32.14 20.99 -4.72
C ALA A 8 -31.26 20.74 -5.95
N TYR A 9 -30.69 19.53 -6.08
CA TYR A 9 -29.60 19.25 -7.04
C TYR A 9 -29.80 17.98 -7.87
N GLY A 10 -30.78 17.15 -7.53
CA GLY A 10 -31.02 15.86 -8.16
C GLY A 10 -30.37 14.68 -7.40
N PRO A 11 -30.87 13.46 -7.65
CA PRO A 11 -30.36 12.26 -6.97
C PRO A 11 -28.96 11.84 -7.41
N ASP A 12 -28.56 12.19 -8.62
CA ASP A 12 -27.24 11.94 -9.21
C ASP A 12 -26.10 12.68 -8.46
N ARG A 13 -26.44 13.59 -7.57
CA ARG A 13 -25.50 14.29 -6.68
C ARG A 13 -25.23 13.56 -5.38
N ILE A 14 -25.76 12.36 -5.24
CA ILE A 14 -25.49 11.48 -4.11
C ILE A 14 -24.59 10.33 -4.61
N ALA A 15 -23.42 10.22 -4.00
CA ALA A 15 -22.55 9.08 -4.21
C ALA A 15 -22.68 8.13 -3.01
N GLY A 16 -22.87 6.85 -3.30
CA GLY A 16 -22.90 5.77 -2.32
C GLY A 16 -21.60 5.00 -2.33
N PHE A 17 -21.19 4.55 -1.14
CA PHE A 17 -20.01 3.75 -0.94
C PHE A 17 -20.32 2.74 0.16
N SER A 18 -20.11 1.47 -0.11
CA SER A 18 -20.47 0.39 0.81
C SER A 18 -19.25 -0.44 1.21
N VAL A 19 -19.41 -1.23 2.27
CA VAL A 19 -18.36 -2.10 2.80
C VAL A 19 -17.95 -3.18 1.80
N ILE A 20 -16.78 -3.76 2.03
CA ILE A 20 -16.26 -4.87 1.21
C ILE A 20 -17.20 -6.06 1.27
N PRO A 21 -17.54 -6.70 0.13
CA PRO A 21 -18.37 -7.91 0.11
C PRO A 21 -17.82 -9.05 0.97
N ALA A 22 -16.50 -9.15 1.08
CA ALA A 22 -15.84 -10.17 1.90
C ALA A 22 -16.10 -10.03 3.40
N MET A 23 -16.39 -8.82 3.88
CA MET A 23 -16.77 -8.60 5.28
C MET A 23 -18.23 -8.93 5.51
N SER A 24 -19.13 -8.52 4.63
CA SER A 24 -20.56 -8.79 4.70
C SER A 24 -21.25 -8.54 3.36
N MET A 25 -21.64 -9.60 2.69
CA MET A 25 -22.43 -9.51 1.46
C MET A 25 -23.77 -8.81 1.69
N VAL A 26 -24.40 -9.02 2.84
CA VAL A 26 -25.69 -8.39 3.19
C VAL A 26 -25.53 -6.88 3.37
N SER A 27 -24.51 -6.45 4.10
CA SER A 27 -24.23 -5.03 4.31
C SER A 27 -23.86 -4.33 3.01
N TYR A 28 -23.05 -4.97 2.18
CA TYR A 28 -22.70 -4.47 0.85
C TYR A 28 -23.95 -4.31 -0.04
N GLY A 29 -24.77 -5.38 -0.12
CA GLY A 29 -25.99 -5.37 -0.92
C GLY A 29 -27.02 -4.38 -0.42
N ALA A 30 -27.17 -4.23 0.88
CA ALA A 30 -28.12 -3.27 1.47
C ALA A 30 -27.72 -1.82 1.17
N GLY A 31 -26.44 -1.48 1.32
CA GLY A 31 -25.92 -0.14 1.02
C GLY A 31 -26.01 0.20 -0.47
N SER A 32 -25.64 -0.72 -1.34
CA SER A 32 -25.75 -0.57 -2.79
C SER A 32 -27.20 -0.38 -3.22
N ARG A 33 -28.11 -1.25 -2.77
CA ARG A 33 -29.52 -1.16 -3.06
C ARG A 33 -30.14 0.15 -2.59
N PHE A 34 -29.78 0.60 -1.39
CA PHE A 34 -30.28 1.89 -0.87
C PHE A 34 -29.87 3.05 -1.79
N THR A 35 -28.62 3.12 -2.18
CA THR A 35 -28.10 4.17 -3.05
C THR A 35 -28.77 4.16 -4.42
N GLU A 36 -28.89 2.98 -5.03
CA GLU A 36 -29.53 2.82 -6.33
C GLU A 36 -31.03 3.18 -6.32
N LEU A 37 -31.75 2.79 -5.27
CA LEU A 37 -33.16 3.13 -5.12
C LEU A 37 -33.39 4.63 -4.92
N LEU A 38 -32.42 5.34 -4.38
CA LEU A 38 -32.44 6.82 -4.32
C LEU A 38 -32.14 7.49 -5.67
N GLY A 39 -31.68 6.75 -6.65
CA GLY A 39 -31.17 7.27 -7.92
C GLY A 39 -29.78 7.88 -7.83
N GLY A 40 -29.03 7.57 -6.78
CA GLY A 40 -27.65 7.99 -6.58
C GLY A 40 -26.65 7.15 -7.36
N THR A 41 -25.41 7.59 -7.40
CA THR A 41 -24.31 6.87 -8.03
C THR A 41 -23.61 5.97 -7.01
N MET A 42 -23.57 4.66 -7.27
CA MET A 42 -22.80 3.71 -6.45
C MET A 42 -21.36 3.63 -6.94
N LEU A 43 -20.42 3.95 -6.07
CA LEU A 43 -18.99 3.83 -6.34
C LEU A 43 -18.52 2.42 -6.06
N SER A 44 -17.56 1.95 -6.84
CA SER A 44 -16.89 0.69 -6.56
C SER A 44 -15.93 0.84 -5.39
N PHE A 45 -15.99 -0.08 -4.46
CA PHE A 45 -15.00 -0.18 -3.38
C PHE A 45 -13.60 -0.39 -3.94
N TYR A 46 -13.46 -1.28 -4.92
CA TYR A 46 -12.18 -1.66 -5.49
C TYR A 46 -11.54 -0.55 -6.34
N ASP A 47 -12.33 0.30 -6.95
CA ASP A 47 -11.82 1.44 -7.73
C ASP A 47 -11.32 2.59 -6.85
N TRP A 48 -11.76 2.62 -5.60
CA TRP A 48 -11.46 3.72 -4.69
C TRP A 48 -10.45 3.35 -3.61
N TYR A 49 -10.35 2.08 -3.27
CA TYR A 49 -9.45 1.63 -2.21
C TYR A 49 -8.07 1.31 -2.76
N ALA A 50 -7.07 1.87 -2.10
CA ALA A 50 -5.66 1.68 -2.44
C ALA A 50 -5.10 0.28 -2.10
N ASP A 51 -5.95 -0.69 -1.83
CA ASP A 51 -5.58 -2.10 -1.77
C ASP A 51 -5.06 -2.60 -3.12
N LEU A 52 -5.51 -1.95 -4.19
CA LEU A 52 -5.03 -2.20 -5.52
C LEU A 52 -3.96 -1.15 -5.83
N PRO A 53 -2.68 -1.50 -5.79
CA PRO A 53 -1.62 -0.53 -5.97
C PRO A 53 -1.67 0.04 -7.38
N PRO A 54 -2.09 1.30 -7.58
CA PRO A 54 -2.22 1.86 -8.92
C PRO A 54 -0.88 2.02 -9.63
N ALA A 55 0.21 2.02 -8.88
CA ALA A 55 1.55 2.09 -9.43
C ALA A 55 2.07 0.74 -9.94
N SER A 56 1.59 -0.38 -9.40
CA SER A 56 2.08 -1.71 -9.78
C SER A 56 1.91 -2.02 -11.26
N PRO A 57 0.74 -1.80 -11.89
CA PRO A 57 0.61 -1.99 -13.34
C PRO A 57 1.54 -1.11 -14.16
N GLN A 58 1.81 0.10 -13.69
CA GLN A 58 2.70 1.03 -14.39
C GLN A 58 4.18 0.62 -14.29
N VAL A 59 4.57 0.03 -13.17
CA VAL A 59 5.96 -0.35 -12.91
C VAL A 59 6.25 -1.78 -13.36
N PHE A 60 5.35 -2.71 -13.09
CA PHE A 60 5.55 -4.15 -13.32
C PHE A 60 4.71 -4.72 -14.45
N GLY A 61 3.77 -3.97 -14.98
CA GLY A 61 2.85 -4.44 -16.03
C GLY A 61 1.73 -5.34 -15.51
N ASP A 62 1.67 -5.61 -14.23
CA ASP A 62 0.67 -6.46 -13.59
C ASP A 62 0.21 -5.87 -12.26
N GLN A 63 -1.06 -6.12 -11.94
CA GLN A 63 -1.69 -5.69 -10.69
C GLN A 63 -1.46 -6.75 -9.59
N THR A 64 -0.24 -7.15 -9.42
CA THR A 64 0.15 -8.02 -8.32
C THR A 64 0.86 -7.18 -7.28
N ASP A 65 0.47 -7.35 -6.04
CA ASP A 65 0.96 -6.45 -5.01
C ASP A 65 1.89 -7.14 -4.02
N VAL A 66 1.90 -8.47 -3.94
CA VAL A 66 2.66 -9.09 -2.84
C VAL A 66 3.22 -10.45 -3.16
N PRO A 67 4.47 -10.73 -2.76
CA PRO A 67 4.90 -12.07 -2.43
C PRO A 67 4.11 -12.57 -1.22
N GLU A 68 3.98 -13.88 -1.09
CA GLU A 68 3.39 -14.50 0.10
C GLU A 68 4.17 -14.11 1.37
N ALA A 69 3.47 -14.00 2.50
CA ALA A 69 4.10 -13.61 3.77
C ALA A 69 5.23 -14.58 4.19
N GLY A 70 5.17 -15.84 3.78
CA GLY A 70 6.24 -16.82 3.98
C GLY A 70 7.56 -16.44 3.30
N ASP A 71 7.53 -15.63 2.25
CA ASP A 71 8.73 -15.15 1.57
C ASP A 71 9.49 -14.09 2.39
N TRP A 72 8.87 -13.51 3.39
CA TRP A 72 9.55 -12.57 4.29
C TRP A 72 10.72 -13.20 5.03
N PHE A 73 10.72 -14.51 5.25
CA PHE A 73 11.88 -15.23 5.82
C PHE A 73 13.13 -15.13 4.96
N ASN A 74 12.98 -14.93 3.67
CA ASN A 74 14.10 -14.80 2.73
C ASN A 74 14.70 -13.39 2.70
N SER A 75 14.07 -12.43 3.36
CA SER A 75 14.52 -11.05 3.45
C SER A 75 15.37 -10.83 4.72
N GLN A 76 16.49 -10.16 4.58
CA GLN A 76 17.30 -9.71 5.71
C GLN A 76 16.84 -8.35 6.26
N TYR A 77 16.09 -7.60 5.45
CA TYR A 77 15.63 -6.25 5.77
C TYR A 77 14.19 -6.08 5.30
N LEU A 78 13.29 -5.80 6.22
CA LEU A 78 11.87 -5.67 5.95
C LEU A 78 11.41 -4.25 6.30
N ILE A 79 10.80 -3.57 5.34
CA ILE A 79 10.20 -2.25 5.57
C ILE A 79 8.67 -2.41 5.63
N MET A 80 8.08 -2.11 6.77
CA MET A 80 6.64 -2.00 6.97
C MET A 80 6.22 -0.55 6.73
N TRP A 81 5.72 -0.26 5.55
CA TRP A 81 5.40 1.10 5.14
C TRP A 81 3.90 1.35 5.15
N GLY A 82 3.44 2.22 6.05
CA GLY A 82 2.03 2.59 6.18
C GLY A 82 1.10 1.45 6.54
N SER A 83 1.63 0.32 6.98
CA SER A 83 0.90 -0.90 7.30
C SER A 83 0.91 -1.15 8.79
N ASN A 84 -0.19 -1.66 9.35
CA ASN A 84 -0.29 -2.08 10.75
C ASN A 84 -0.54 -3.59 10.81
N VAL A 85 0.42 -4.37 10.38
CA VAL A 85 0.33 -5.83 10.19
C VAL A 85 -0.19 -6.57 11.43
N PRO A 86 0.24 -6.29 12.67
CA PRO A 86 -0.26 -6.99 13.85
C PRO A 86 -1.76 -6.83 14.10
N VAL A 87 -2.39 -5.79 13.55
CA VAL A 87 -3.81 -5.51 13.70
C VAL A 87 -4.60 -5.87 12.45
N THR A 88 -4.14 -5.45 11.29
CA THR A 88 -4.88 -5.57 10.03
C THR A 88 -4.57 -6.83 9.25
N ARG A 89 -3.44 -7.48 9.54
CA ARG A 89 -2.99 -8.75 8.95
C ARG A 89 -2.40 -9.64 10.04
N THR A 90 -3.14 -9.88 11.11
CA THR A 90 -2.66 -10.58 12.32
C THR A 90 -1.96 -11.91 12.03
N PRO A 91 -2.43 -12.78 11.11
CA PRO A 91 -1.70 -14.00 10.76
C PRO A 91 -0.31 -13.74 10.19
N ASP A 92 -0.11 -12.63 9.45
CA ASP A 92 1.18 -12.31 8.84
C ASP A 92 2.19 -11.76 9.85
N ALA A 93 1.74 -11.24 10.98
CA ALA A 93 2.62 -10.77 12.06
C ALA A 93 3.54 -11.87 12.60
N HIS A 94 3.09 -13.12 12.56
CA HIS A 94 3.88 -14.29 12.91
C HIS A 94 5.16 -14.38 12.07
N PHE A 95 5.07 -14.25 10.75
CA PHE A 95 6.23 -14.30 9.86
C PHE A 95 7.24 -13.20 10.15
N MET A 96 6.75 -11.98 10.37
CA MET A 96 7.60 -10.85 10.72
C MET A 96 8.37 -11.09 12.05
N THR A 97 7.67 -11.55 13.10
CA THR A 97 8.29 -11.78 14.39
C THR A 97 9.29 -12.91 14.37
N GLU A 98 9.00 -14.02 13.72
CA GLU A 98 9.92 -15.13 13.60
C GLU A 98 11.15 -14.79 12.75
N ALA A 99 10.98 -14.09 11.65
CA ALA A 99 12.11 -13.65 10.82
C ALA A 99 13.09 -12.77 11.61
N ARG A 100 12.59 -11.95 12.54
CA ARG A 100 13.47 -11.17 13.44
C ARG A 100 14.29 -12.05 14.37
N TYR A 101 13.75 -13.13 14.89
CA TYR A 101 14.53 -14.07 15.70
C TYR A 101 15.67 -14.74 14.90
N HIS A 102 15.54 -14.75 13.59
CA HIS A 102 16.58 -15.22 12.66
C HIS A 102 17.49 -14.11 12.12
N GLY A 103 17.38 -12.90 12.68
CA GLY A 103 18.28 -11.78 12.38
C GLY A 103 17.77 -10.79 11.33
N GLN A 104 16.53 -10.92 10.87
CA GLN A 104 15.93 -9.92 9.99
C GLN A 104 15.78 -8.59 10.72
N LYS A 105 16.21 -7.51 10.07
CA LYS A 105 15.97 -6.14 10.56
C LYS A 105 14.62 -5.63 10.04
N VAL A 106 13.80 -5.12 10.95
CA VAL A 106 12.48 -4.54 10.62
C VAL A 106 12.50 -3.03 10.84
N VAL A 107 12.13 -2.29 9.81
CA VAL A 107 11.94 -0.84 9.87
C VAL A 107 10.48 -0.51 9.62
N VAL A 108 9.90 0.35 10.43
CA VAL A 108 8.53 0.82 10.26
C VAL A 108 8.54 2.27 9.83
N VAL A 109 7.83 2.56 8.75
CA VAL A 109 7.57 3.91 8.25
C VAL A 109 6.10 4.23 8.53
N SER A 110 5.83 5.10 9.49
CA SER A 110 4.48 5.54 9.83
C SER A 110 4.47 6.89 10.54
N PRO A 111 3.38 7.66 10.42
CA PRO A 111 3.27 8.97 11.08
C PRO A 111 3.07 8.85 12.60
N ASP A 112 2.54 7.72 13.06
CA ASP A 112 2.22 7.44 14.45
C ASP A 112 2.94 6.19 14.97
N TYR A 113 3.00 6.07 16.28
CA TYR A 113 3.55 4.89 16.95
C TYR A 113 2.50 3.78 17.00
N ALA A 114 2.24 3.17 15.83
CA ALA A 114 1.30 2.07 15.66
C ALA A 114 1.84 0.74 16.23
N ASP A 115 1.00 -0.31 16.19
CA ASP A 115 1.37 -1.61 16.77
C ASP A 115 2.56 -2.28 16.08
N ASN A 116 2.79 -2.03 14.80
CA ASN A 116 3.99 -2.46 14.10
C ASN A 116 5.28 -1.99 14.78
N THR A 117 5.27 -0.79 15.34
CA THR A 117 6.46 -0.14 15.89
C THR A 117 7.02 -0.88 17.10
N LYS A 118 6.17 -1.61 17.82
CA LYS A 118 6.60 -2.48 18.95
C LYS A 118 7.58 -3.57 18.51
N PHE A 119 7.49 -3.98 17.25
CA PHE A 119 8.28 -5.07 16.67
C PHE A 119 9.40 -4.57 15.76
N ALA A 120 9.51 -3.25 15.59
CA ALA A 120 10.52 -2.64 14.75
C ALA A 120 11.86 -2.47 15.48
N ASP A 121 12.95 -2.58 14.73
CA ASP A 121 14.27 -2.18 15.16
C ASP A 121 14.46 -0.67 15.01
N GLU A 122 13.74 -0.08 14.07
CA GLU A 122 13.79 1.34 13.78
C GLU A 122 12.42 1.85 13.33
N TRP A 123 12.06 3.04 13.82
CA TRP A 123 10.85 3.74 13.40
C TRP A 123 11.20 5.05 12.72
N LEU A 124 10.84 5.16 11.46
CA LEU A 124 10.94 6.38 10.67
C LEU A 124 9.60 7.11 10.72
N ARG A 125 9.53 8.13 11.56
CA ARG A 125 8.34 8.97 11.66
C ARG A 125 8.28 9.93 10.50
N VAL A 126 7.40 9.65 9.54
CA VAL A 126 7.13 10.55 8.41
C VAL A 126 5.95 11.48 8.73
N ALA A 127 6.02 12.70 8.25
CA ALA A 127 4.85 13.56 8.25
C ALA A 127 3.86 13.04 7.18
N SER A 128 2.56 13.05 7.48
CA SER A 128 1.54 12.60 6.54
C SER A 128 1.66 13.34 5.20
N GLY A 129 1.64 12.58 4.10
CA GLY A 129 1.79 13.12 2.75
C GLY A 129 3.25 13.31 2.29
N THR A 130 4.25 12.91 3.07
CA THR A 130 5.68 13.04 2.70
C THR A 130 6.37 11.72 2.38
N ASP A 131 5.62 10.65 2.25
CA ASP A 131 6.14 9.32 1.91
C ASP A 131 6.93 9.33 0.60
N GLY A 132 6.42 10.03 -0.41
CA GLY A 132 7.11 10.20 -1.69
C GLY A 132 8.47 10.88 -1.55
N ALA A 133 8.61 11.85 -0.66
CA ALA A 133 9.89 12.51 -0.38
C ALA A 133 10.89 11.54 0.25
N LEU A 134 10.46 10.69 1.17
CA LEU A 134 11.30 9.65 1.76
C LEU A 134 11.72 8.63 0.69
N ALA A 135 10.80 8.16 -0.15
CA ALA A 135 11.10 7.23 -1.22
C ALA A 135 12.13 7.82 -2.21
N MET A 136 11.96 9.08 -2.60
CA MET A 136 12.92 9.79 -3.46
C MET A 136 14.28 9.96 -2.80
N ALA A 137 14.33 10.22 -1.51
CA ALA A 137 15.60 10.30 -0.76
C ALA A 137 16.33 8.96 -0.75
N MET A 138 15.61 7.86 -0.52
CA MET A 138 16.18 6.50 -0.61
C MET A 138 16.71 6.21 -2.02
N GLY A 139 15.92 6.52 -3.05
CA GLY A 139 16.33 6.39 -4.45
C GLY A 139 17.57 7.21 -4.76
N HIS A 140 17.64 8.44 -4.25
CA HIS A 140 18.82 9.29 -4.40
C HIS A 140 20.09 8.63 -3.83
N VAL A 141 20.01 8.09 -2.63
CA VAL A 141 21.17 7.40 -2.01
C VAL A 141 21.56 6.17 -2.83
N ILE A 142 20.60 5.38 -3.25
CA ILE A 142 20.87 4.18 -4.08
C ILE A 142 21.58 4.59 -5.38
N LEU A 143 21.05 5.56 -6.09
CA LEU A 143 21.64 6.01 -7.35
C LEU A 143 23.03 6.63 -7.17
N SER A 144 23.20 7.50 -6.18
CA SER A 144 24.47 8.16 -5.95
C SER A 144 25.57 7.19 -5.51
N GLU A 145 25.27 6.27 -4.61
CA GLU A 145 26.27 5.33 -4.09
C GLU A 145 26.52 4.14 -5.02
N PHE A 146 25.48 3.48 -5.49
CA PHE A 146 25.63 2.22 -6.23
C PHE A 146 25.80 2.43 -7.73
N HIS A 147 25.11 3.43 -8.31
CA HIS A 147 25.22 3.71 -9.74
C HIS A 147 26.37 4.67 -10.06
N VAL A 148 26.39 5.85 -9.43
CA VAL A 148 27.38 6.91 -9.78
C VAL A 148 28.75 6.60 -9.19
N THR A 149 28.83 6.34 -7.88
CA THR A 149 30.09 6.22 -7.16
C THR A 149 30.73 4.85 -7.33
N ARG A 150 30.00 3.77 -7.00
CA ARG A 150 30.56 2.41 -6.99
C ARG A 150 30.48 1.71 -8.34
N ARG A 151 29.50 2.08 -9.17
CA ARG A 151 29.21 1.44 -10.46
C ARG A 151 29.07 -0.08 -10.32
N GLU A 152 28.27 -0.50 -9.33
CA GLU A 152 28.09 -1.91 -9.02
C GLU A 152 27.58 -2.70 -10.23
N PRO A 153 28.31 -3.71 -10.70
CA PRO A 153 27.96 -4.41 -11.93
C PRO A 153 26.57 -5.09 -11.86
N MET A 154 26.24 -5.67 -10.70
CA MET A 154 24.95 -6.34 -10.49
C MET A 154 23.80 -5.35 -10.56
N PHE A 155 23.97 -4.15 -10.00
CA PHE A 155 22.96 -3.10 -10.07
C PHE A 155 22.75 -2.60 -11.51
N LEU A 156 23.85 -2.37 -12.23
CA LEU A 156 23.81 -1.96 -13.64
C LEU A 156 23.17 -3.01 -14.54
N ASP A 157 23.49 -4.28 -14.32
CA ASP A 157 22.91 -5.38 -15.09
C ASP A 157 21.42 -5.53 -14.83
N TYR A 158 20.99 -5.41 -13.57
CA TYR A 158 19.57 -5.41 -13.20
C TYR A 158 18.81 -4.26 -13.87
N MET A 159 19.33 -3.04 -13.79
CA MET A 159 18.70 -1.87 -14.40
C MET A 159 18.55 -2.02 -15.91
N ARG A 160 19.57 -2.55 -16.58
CA ARG A 160 19.52 -2.76 -18.03
C ARG A 160 18.50 -3.81 -18.47
N ARG A 161 18.27 -4.82 -17.65
CA ARG A 161 17.38 -5.94 -18.01
C ARG A 161 15.93 -5.67 -17.67
N TYR A 162 15.67 -4.95 -16.58
CA TYR A 162 14.34 -4.91 -15.97
C TYR A 162 13.76 -3.50 -15.83
N THR A 163 14.45 -2.47 -16.30
CA THR A 163 13.97 -1.08 -16.27
C THR A 163 14.15 -0.41 -17.62
N ASP A 164 13.56 0.77 -17.77
CA ASP A 164 13.76 1.65 -18.92
C ASP A 164 15.04 2.52 -18.84
N SER A 165 15.82 2.36 -17.79
CA SER A 165 17.06 3.13 -17.53
C SER A 165 18.14 3.07 -18.62
N PRO A 166 18.24 2.05 -19.50
CA PRO A 166 19.23 2.05 -20.58
C PRO A 166 19.09 3.20 -21.56
N PHE A 167 17.99 3.92 -21.51
CA PHE A 167 17.67 5.02 -22.44
C PHE A 167 17.98 6.41 -21.85
N LEU A 168 18.55 6.49 -20.67
CA LEU A 168 18.95 7.71 -20.00
C LEU A 168 20.46 7.96 -20.07
#